data_af7a7a6f9ee04712b9d5ddc981f18010
#
_entry.id   af7a7a6f9ee04712b9d5ddc981f18010
#
_cell.length_a   1.000
_cell.length_b   1.000
_cell.length_c   1.000
_cell.angle_alpha   90.00
_cell.angle_beta   90.00
_cell.angle_gamma   90.00
#
_symmetry.space_group_name_H-M   'P 1'
#
loop_
_entity.id
_entity.type
_entity.pdbx_description
1 polymer ?
#
loop_
_entity_poly.entity_id
_entity_poly.type
_entity_poly.pdbx_seq_one_letter_code
_entity_poly.pdbx_strand_id
1 'polypeptide(L)'
;MSAHSSIDPNITLSKEVSSVCYSTYETQLNSFWAGCRIEANHINGDVVECGIGAGGNFAFMIKGCLSANHNTNRTFWGYDSFQGIQLAGKNDTEQAGIGAITHDVNVPVEDLLISSGITVHPEDEVRNNLVKWGLWDKARIKLVSGWVQHSMEDQMPDKIA
;
A
#
# COMPACT_ATOMS: atom_id res chain seq x y z
N MET A 1 -37.03 -11.10 17.48
CA MET A 1 -35.96 -10.12 17.19
C MET A 1 -34.79 -10.89 16.61
N SER A 2 -34.61 -10.85 15.28
CA SER A 2 -33.49 -11.53 14.64
C SER A 2 -32.22 -10.68 14.83
N ALA A 3 -31.27 -11.23 15.58
CA ALA A 3 -29.93 -10.65 15.64
C ALA A 3 -29.30 -10.81 14.24
N HIS A 4 -29.36 -9.75 13.45
CA HIS A 4 -28.46 -9.65 12.32
C HIS A 4 -27.05 -9.52 12.90
N SER A 5 -26.29 -10.62 12.89
CA SER A 5 -24.85 -10.54 13.07
C SER A 5 -24.29 -9.75 11.89
N SER A 6 -24.14 -8.45 12.06
CA SER A 6 -23.45 -7.64 11.08
C SER A 6 -22.00 -8.13 11.05
N ILE A 7 -21.62 -8.80 9.96
CA ILE A 7 -20.22 -9.16 9.72
C ILE A 7 -19.44 -7.85 9.73
N ASP A 8 -18.34 -7.80 10.50
CA ASP A 8 -17.46 -6.64 10.54
C ASP A 8 -17.02 -6.30 9.10
N PRO A 9 -17.29 -5.08 8.61
CA PRO A 9 -16.94 -4.68 7.25
C PRO A 9 -15.42 -4.75 6.97
N ASN A 10 -14.58 -4.76 8.01
CA ASN A 10 -13.15 -4.98 7.87
C ASN A 10 -12.84 -6.44 7.53
N ILE A 11 -13.56 -7.40 8.09
CA ILE A 11 -13.40 -8.83 7.75
C ILE A 11 -13.78 -9.07 6.29
N THR A 12 -14.85 -8.44 5.80
CA THR A 12 -15.26 -8.56 4.40
C THR A 12 -14.19 -8.00 3.46
N LEU A 13 -13.71 -6.79 3.73
CA LEU A 13 -12.63 -6.19 2.95
C LEU A 13 -11.36 -7.04 3.00
N SER A 14 -10.98 -7.55 4.18
CA SER A 14 -9.79 -8.39 4.34
C SER A 14 -9.82 -9.64 3.47
N LYS A 15 -10.96 -10.30 3.36
CA LYS A 15 -11.09 -11.49 2.51
C LYS A 15 -10.83 -11.17 1.03
N GLU A 16 -11.29 -10.02 0.55
CA GLU A 16 -11.05 -9.57 -0.81
C GLU A 16 -9.59 -9.16 -1.03
N VAL A 17 -9.03 -8.40 -0.09
CA VAL A 17 -7.64 -7.94 -0.11
C VAL A 17 -6.67 -9.12 -0.06
N SER A 18 -6.90 -10.10 0.83
CA SER A 18 -6.02 -11.27 0.99
C SER A 18 -5.99 -12.18 -0.23
N SER A 19 -6.92 -12.02 -1.17
CA SER A 19 -6.88 -12.77 -2.43
C SER A 19 -5.80 -12.27 -3.41
N VAL A 20 -5.30 -11.04 -3.20
CA VAL A 20 -4.35 -10.37 -4.13
C VAL A 20 -3.14 -9.74 -3.41
N CYS A 21 -3.13 -9.71 -2.09
CA CYS A 21 -2.07 -9.09 -1.28
C CYS A 21 -1.47 -10.09 -0.30
N TYR A 22 -0.19 -9.88 0.03
CA TYR A 22 0.54 -10.72 1.00
C TYR A 22 0.33 -10.31 2.46
N SER A 23 -0.37 -9.18 2.72
CA SER A 23 -0.61 -8.71 4.08
C SER A 23 -1.59 -9.61 4.85
N THR A 24 -1.28 -9.87 6.12
CA THR A 24 -2.19 -10.59 7.03
C THR A 24 -3.30 -9.67 7.52
N TYR A 25 -4.37 -10.28 8.07
CA TYR A 25 -5.47 -9.50 8.65
C TYR A 25 -4.99 -8.55 9.77
N GLU A 26 -4.04 -8.98 10.57
CA GLU A 26 -3.48 -8.18 11.67
C GLU A 26 -2.73 -6.93 11.13
N THR A 27 -1.93 -7.08 10.08
CA THR A 27 -1.25 -5.93 9.45
C THR A 27 -2.23 -4.98 8.80
N GLN A 28 -3.28 -5.50 8.16
CA GLN A 28 -4.37 -4.71 7.60
C GLN A 28 -5.10 -3.91 8.69
N LEU A 29 -5.42 -4.54 9.83
CA LEU A 29 -6.03 -3.86 10.97
C LEU A 29 -5.11 -2.79 11.57
N ASN A 30 -3.80 -3.03 11.64
CA ASN A 30 -2.86 -2.00 12.10
C ASN A 30 -2.91 -0.76 11.19
N SER A 31 -2.94 -0.94 9.88
CA SER A 31 -3.09 0.15 8.91
C SER A 31 -4.43 0.88 9.09
N PHE A 32 -5.54 0.14 9.29
CA PHE A 32 -6.85 0.72 9.59
C PHE A 32 -6.83 1.58 10.85
N TRP A 33 -6.30 1.04 11.96
CA TRP A 33 -6.24 1.79 13.21
C TRP A 33 -5.29 2.97 13.17
N ALA A 34 -4.20 2.89 12.37
CA ALA A 34 -3.34 4.04 12.12
C ALA A 34 -4.13 5.18 11.45
N GLY A 35 -4.89 4.89 10.40
CA GLY A 35 -5.78 5.85 9.75
C GLY A 35 -6.81 6.46 10.71
N CYS A 36 -7.49 5.63 11.51
CA CYS A 36 -8.42 6.13 12.54
C CYS A 36 -7.73 7.07 13.52
N ARG A 37 -6.52 6.73 13.96
CA ARG A 37 -5.77 7.50 14.96
C ARG A 37 -5.30 8.85 14.46
N ILE A 38 -4.89 8.93 13.19
CA ILE A 38 -4.50 10.19 12.53
C ILE A 38 -5.67 11.17 12.58
N GLU A 39 -6.86 10.73 12.23
CA GLU A 39 -8.07 11.58 12.23
C GLU A 39 -8.53 11.92 13.65
N ALA A 40 -8.62 10.94 14.54
CA ALA A 40 -9.09 11.14 15.91
C ALA A 40 -8.19 12.11 16.72
N ASN A 41 -6.90 12.15 16.43
CA ASN A 41 -5.95 13.04 17.08
C ASN A 41 -5.68 14.34 16.28
N HIS A 42 -6.41 14.57 15.19
CA HIS A 42 -6.26 15.74 14.33
C HIS A 42 -4.80 15.99 13.89
N ILE A 43 -4.06 14.90 13.59
CA ILE A 43 -2.68 15.01 13.13
C ILE A 43 -2.73 15.60 11.72
N ASN A 44 -2.12 16.75 11.52
CA ASN A 44 -2.16 17.46 10.25
C ASN A 44 -1.16 16.88 9.23
N GLY A 45 -1.56 16.74 7.99
CA GLY A 45 -0.76 16.24 6.87
C GLY A 45 -1.50 15.20 6.03
N ASP A 46 -0.89 14.79 4.94
CA ASP A 46 -1.36 13.74 4.06
C ASP A 46 -0.89 12.35 4.55
N VAL A 47 -1.46 11.31 4.00
CA VAL A 47 -1.09 9.93 4.31
C VAL A 47 -0.21 9.38 3.18
N VAL A 48 0.89 8.73 3.55
CA VAL A 48 1.87 8.19 2.60
C VAL A 48 2.13 6.73 2.90
N GLU A 49 2.14 5.90 1.87
CA GLU A 49 2.64 4.52 1.94
C GLU A 49 3.61 4.27 0.77
N CYS A 50 4.78 3.71 1.09
CA CYS A 50 5.81 3.33 0.13
C CYS A 50 5.80 1.81 -0.06
N GLY A 51 5.78 1.35 -1.32
CA GLY A 51 5.68 -0.07 -1.64
C GLY A 51 4.27 -0.62 -1.41
N ILE A 52 3.28 0.00 -2.05
CA ILE A 52 1.87 -0.37 -1.84
C ILE A 52 1.49 -1.74 -2.42
N GLY A 53 2.31 -2.31 -3.33
CA GLY A 53 2.00 -3.56 -4.01
C GLY A 53 0.62 -3.54 -4.66
N ALA A 54 -0.21 -4.54 -4.39
CA ALA A 54 -1.59 -4.58 -4.89
C ALA A 54 -2.57 -3.62 -4.16
N GLY A 55 -2.09 -2.80 -3.21
CA GLY A 55 -2.84 -1.74 -2.54
C GLY A 55 -3.56 -2.16 -1.24
N GLY A 56 -3.24 -3.32 -0.66
CA GLY A 56 -3.99 -3.87 0.47
C GLY A 56 -3.93 -3.05 1.75
N ASN A 57 -2.76 -2.82 2.31
CA ASN A 57 -2.60 -2.02 3.53
C ASN A 57 -3.01 -0.56 3.28
N PHE A 58 -2.70 -0.04 2.10
CA PHE A 58 -3.12 1.29 1.66
C PHE A 58 -4.64 1.47 1.71
N ALA A 59 -5.39 0.48 1.21
CA ALA A 59 -6.84 0.46 1.29
C ALA A 59 -7.36 0.50 2.73
N PHE A 60 -6.74 -0.27 3.64
CA PHE A 60 -7.12 -0.27 5.05
C PHE A 60 -6.81 1.06 5.75
N MET A 61 -5.70 1.71 5.41
CA MET A 61 -5.36 3.02 5.94
C MET A 61 -6.35 4.10 5.48
N ILE A 62 -6.68 4.13 4.18
CA ILE A 62 -7.73 4.99 3.63
C ILE A 62 -9.06 4.75 4.34
N LYS A 63 -9.47 3.49 4.47
CA LYS A 63 -10.71 3.11 5.14
C LYS A 63 -10.74 3.55 6.60
N GLY A 64 -9.62 3.44 7.31
CA GLY A 64 -9.48 3.90 8.68
C GLY A 64 -9.71 5.41 8.81
N CYS A 65 -9.08 6.21 7.97
CA CYS A 65 -9.30 7.66 7.93
C CYS A 65 -10.77 8.00 7.64
N LEU A 66 -11.36 7.40 6.60
CA LEU A 66 -12.75 7.65 6.21
C LEU A 66 -13.77 7.18 7.27
N SER A 67 -13.44 6.14 8.03
CA SER A 67 -14.30 5.64 9.13
C SER A 67 -14.29 6.58 10.32
N ALA A 68 -13.16 7.20 10.63
CA ALA A 68 -13.03 8.14 11.75
C ALA A 68 -13.48 9.56 11.36
N ASN A 69 -13.26 9.96 10.10
CA ASN A 69 -13.67 11.25 9.57
C ASN A 69 -14.11 11.10 8.11
N HIS A 70 -15.41 10.95 7.90
CA HIS A 70 -15.98 10.80 6.56
C HIS A 70 -15.66 11.98 5.62
N ASN A 71 -15.47 13.17 6.18
CA ASN A 71 -15.19 14.41 5.45
C ASN A 71 -13.70 14.77 5.45
N THR A 72 -12.81 13.79 5.69
CA THR A 72 -11.37 14.06 5.60
C THR A 72 -11.00 14.67 4.26
N ASN A 73 -10.14 15.69 4.28
CA ASN A 73 -9.64 16.37 3.08
C ASN A 73 -8.20 15.96 2.73
N ARG A 74 -7.69 14.91 3.38
CA ARG A 74 -6.33 14.43 3.14
C ARG A 74 -6.18 13.83 1.76
N THR A 75 -5.00 13.98 1.21
CA THR A 75 -4.54 13.20 0.06
C THR A 75 -3.87 11.93 0.57
N PHE A 76 -4.11 10.83 -0.12
CA PHE A 76 -3.50 9.54 0.12
C PHE A 76 -2.51 9.26 -1.01
N TRP A 77 -1.23 9.14 -0.67
CA TRP A 77 -0.15 8.96 -1.62
C TRP A 77 0.37 7.52 -1.54
N GLY A 78 0.19 6.78 -2.60
CA GLY A 78 0.71 5.42 -2.75
C GLY A 78 1.87 5.41 -3.73
N TYR A 79 3.08 5.12 -3.24
CA TYR A 79 4.29 5.02 -4.05
C TYR A 79 4.61 3.57 -4.31
N ASP A 80 4.86 3.25 -5.56
CA ASP A 80 5.35 1.93 -5.97
C ASP A 80 6.06 2.02 -7.33
N SER A 81 6.96 1.09 -7.59
CA SER A 81 7.52 0.95 -8.93
C SER A 81 6.47 0.47 -9.93
N PHE A 82 5.43 -0.22 -9.45
CA PHE A 82 4.45 -0.98 -10.22
C PHE A 82 5.06 -2.03 -11.15
N GLN A 83 6.35 -2.31 -10.94
CA GLN A 83 7.14 -3.29 -11.70
C GLN A 83 7.55 -4.49 -10.83
N GLY A 84 7.15 -4.48 -9.56
CA GLY A 84 7.52 -5.51 -8.59
C GLY A 84 8.79 -5.19 -7.79
N ILE A 85 9.33 -6.20 -7.14
CA ILE A 85 10.51 -6.08 -6.29
C ILE A 85 11.76 -5.86 -7.17
N GLN A 86 12.66 -4.98 -6.73
CA GLN A 86 13.94 -4.77 -7.39
C GLN A 86 14.84 -6.03 -7.29
N LEU A 87 15.81 -6.13 -8.17
CA LEU A 87 16.84 -7.16 -8.09
C LEU A 87 17.59 -7.07 -6.76
N ALA A 88 17.89 -8.24 -6.19
CA ALA A 88 18.64 -8.33 -4.95
C ALA A 88 20.10 -7.90 -5.13
N GLY A 89 20.62 -7.15 -4.17
CA GLY A 89 22.00 -6.72 -4.12
C GLY A 89 22.85 -7.56 -3.18
N LYS A 90 24.12 -7.23 -3.09
CA LYS A 90 25.13 -7.96 -2.27
C LYS A 90 24.80 -8.03 -0.77
N ASN A 91 23.91 -7.17 -0.29
CA ASN A 91 23.52 -7.12 1.11
C ASN A 91 22.21 -7.88 1.39
N ASP A 92 21.53 -8.36 0.35
CA ASP A 92 20.32 -9.14 0.49
C ASP A 92 20.69 -10.60 0.74
N THR A 93 19.98 -11.23 1.66
CA THR A 93 20.18 -12.64 1.99
C THR A 93 19.01 -13.46 1.45
N GLU A 94 19.28 -14.71 1.04
CA GLU A 94 18.20 -15.63 0.71
C GLU A 94 17.27 -15.79 1.91
N GLN A 95 16.01 -15.41 1.73
CA GLN A 95 14.97 -15.75 2.68
C GLN A 95 14.15 -16.92 2.13
N ALA A 96 14.15 -18.01 2.86
CA ALA A 96 13.30 -19.15 2.55
C ALA A 96 11.83 -18.71 2.55
N GLY A 97 11.12 -18.86 1.42
CA GLY A 97 9.68 -18.67 1.34
C GLY A 97 9.16 -17.56 0.42
N ILE A 98 9.97 -16.62 0.03
CA ILE A 98 9.63 -15.70 -1.06
C ILE A 98 10.47 -16.13 -2.25
N GLY A 99 9.86 -16.74 -3.27
CA GLY A 99 10.49 -17.41 -4.40
C GLY A 99 11.92 -16.96 -4.71
N ALA A 100 12.79 -17.86 -5.09
CA ALA A 100 14.22 -17.63 -5.22
C ALA A 100 14.52 -16.30 -5.93
N ILE A 101 14.79 -15.27 -5.15
CA ILE A 101 15.40 -14.04 -5.66
C ILE A 101 16.83 -14.46 -6.01
N THR A 102 17.11 -14.56 -7.29
CA THR A 102 18.46 -14.88 -7.75
C THR A 102 19.37 -13.70 -7.40
N HIS A 103 20.23 -13.90 -6.43
CA HIS A 103 21.26 -12.93 -6.06
C HIS A 103 22.38 -12.96 -7.10
N ASP A 104 22.54 -11.93 -7.88
CA ASP A 104 23.81 -11.65 -8.52
C ASP A 104 24.56 -10.60 -7.70
N VAL A 105 25.47 -11.08 -6.86
CA VAL A 105 26.29 -10.22 -5.99
C VAL A 105 27.22 -9.27 -6.74
N ASN A 106 27.32 -9.43 -8.05
CA ASN A 106 28.16 -8.59 -8.92
C ASN A 106 27.37 -7.52 -9.66
N VAL A 107 26.03 -7.47 -9.49
CA VAL A 107 25.21 -6.43 -10.13
C VAL A 107 25.55 -5.08 -9.52
N PRO A 108 25.91 -4.06 -10.33
CA PRO A 108 26.12 -2.70 -9.87
C PRO A 108 24.88 -2.14 -9.16
N VAL A 109 25.08 -1.25 -8.19
CA VAL A 109 23.97 -0.69 -7.38
C VAL A 109 22.93 0.01 -8.26
N GLU A 110 23.35 0.71 -9.29
CA GLU A 110 22.52 1.36 -10.31
C GLU A 110 21.61 0.39 -11.05
N ASP A 111 22.05 -0.85 -11.26
CA ASP A 111 21.27 -1.89 -11.94
C ASP A 111 20.28 -2.59 -11.00
N LEU A 112 20.40 -2.39 -9.69
CA LEU A 112 19.45 -2.93 -8.70
C LEU A 112 18.07 -2.26 -8.77
N LEU A 113 17.95 -1.12 -9.45
CA LEU A 113 16.67 -0.48 -9.75
C LEU A 113 15.95 -1.13 -10.94
N ILE A 114 16.37 -2.33 -11.32
CA ILE A 114 15.71 -3.16 -12.31
C ILE A 114 14.77 -4.13 -11.59
N SER A 115 13.59 -4.32 -12.14
CA SER A 115 12.60 -5.27 -11.61
C SER A 115 13.12 -6.71 -11.68
N SER A 116 12.88 -7.48 -10.62
CA SER A 116 13.04 -8.94 -10.63
C SER A 116 11.89 -9.67 -11.33
N GLY A 117 10.80 -8.98 -11.67
CA GLY A 117 9.57 -9.57 -12.17
C GLY A 117 8.72 -10.28 -11.11
N ILE A 118 9.11 -10.18 -9.83
CA ILE A 118 8.35 -10.79 -8.71
C ILE A 118 7.41 -9.74 -8.12
N THR A 119 6.19 -10.15 -7.74
CA THR A 119 5.14 -9.29 -7.15
C THR A 119 4.82 -8.05 -7.98
N VAL A 120 4.72 -8.22 -9.28
CA VAL A 120 4.37 -7.13 -10.19
C VAL A 120 2.87 -6.84 -10.09
N HIS A 121 2.55 -5.61 -9.73
CA HIS A 121 1.20 -5.08 -9.67
C HIS A 121 1.13 -3.76 -10.43
N PRO A 122 0.73 -3.76 -11.71
CA PRO A 122 0.62 -2.53 -12.50
C PRO A 122 -0.31 -1.50 -11.86
N GLU A 123 -0.04 -0.21 -12.09
CA GLU A 123 -0.82 0.89 -11.50
C GLU A 123 -2.32 0.78 -11.75
N ASP A 124 -2.73 0.37 -12.93
CA ASP A 124 -4.13 0.18 -13.29
C ASP A 124 -4.77 -0.98 -12.52
N GLU A 125 -4.05 -2.06 -12.23
CA GLU A 125 -4.52 -3.14 -11.34
C GLU A 125 -4.79 -2.60 -9.94
N VAL A 126 -3.85 -1.85 -9.36
CA VAL A 126 -4.01 -1.24 -8.01
C VAL A 126 -5.21 -0.29 -8.00
N ARG A 127 -5.36 0.54 -9.02
CA ARG A 127 -6.51 1.42 -9.16
C ARG A 127 -7.82 0.63 -9.23
N ASN A 128 -7.86 -0.43 -10.03
CA ASN A 128 -9.04 -1.29 -10.15
C ASN A 128 -9.38 -2.00 -8.83
N ASN A 129 -8.39 -2.43 -8.06
CA ASN A 129 -8.58 -2.98 -6.74
C ASN A 129 -9.23 -1.96 -5.80
N LEU A 130 -8.73 -0.73 -5.74
CA LEU A 130 -9.31 0.34 -4.92
C LEU A 130 -10.73 0.69 -5.36
N VAL A 131 -11.03 0.69 -6.66
CA VAL A 131 -12.39 0.86 -7.20
C VAL A 131 -13.29 -0.27 -6.73
N LYS A 132 -12.86 -1.52 -6.89
CA LYS A 132 -13.60 -2.72 -6.47
C LYS A 132 -13.91 -2.69 -4.97
N TRP A 133 -12.99 -2.20 -4.15
CA TRP A 133 -13.15 -2.09 -2.69
C TRP A 133 -13.93 -0.82 -2.26
N GLY A 134 -14.40 0.00 -3.21
CA GLY A 134 -15.20 1.20 -2.93
C GLY A 134 -14.40 2.34 -2.29
N LEU A 135 -13.08 2.36 -2.48
CA LEU A 135 -12.17 3.32 -1.83
C LEU A 135 -11.53 4.32 -2.81
N TRP A 136 -11.64 4.07 -4.12
CA TRP A 136 -11.01 4.95 -5.12
C TRP A 136 -11.67 6.32 -5.18
N ASP A 137 -10.87 7.36 -4.96
CA ASP A 137 -11.24 8.76 -5.18
C ASP A 137 -10.10 9.48 -5.91
N LYS A 138 -10.32 9.80 -7.18
CA LYS A 138 -9.32 10.46 -8.04
C LYS A 138 -8.86 11.83 -7.50
N ALA A 139 -9.71 12.52 -6.74
CA ALA A 139 -9.36 13.83 -6.18
C ALA A 139 -8.43 13.71 -4.97
N ARG A 140 -8.46 12.58 -4.27
CA ARG A 140 -7.74 12.37 -3.01
C ARG A 140 -6.69 11.27 -3.06
N ILE A 141 -6.72 10.37 -4.05
CA ILE A 141 -5.73 9.28 -4.16
C ILE A 141 -4.78 9.59 -5.29
N LYS A 142 -3.49 9.58 -4.97
CA LYS A 142 -2.39 9.71 -5.91
C LYS A 142 -1.56 8.44 -5.90
N LEU A 143 -1.49 7.76 -7.02
CA LEU A 143 -0.54 6.69 -7.25
C LEU A 143 0.67 7.30 -7.95
N VAL A 144 1.84 7.14 -7.35
CA VAL A 144 3.09 7.72 -7.83
C VAL A 144 4.00 6.60 -8.30
N SER A 145 4.16 6.50 -9.61
CA SER A 145 4.97 5.46 -10.24
C SER A 145 6.46 5.80 -10.19
N GLY A 146 7.25 4.82 -9.84
CA GLY A 146 8.71 4.90 -9.82
C GLY A 146 9.33 4.24 -8.60
N TRP A 147 10.63 4.01 -8.66
CA TRP A 147 11.38 3.59 -7.50
C TRP A 147 11.35 4.69 -6.44
N VAL A 148 10.99 4.34 -5.21
CA VAL A 148 10.70 5.30 -4.15
C VAL A 148 11.85 6.28 -3.87
N GLN A 149 13.09 5.85 -4.07
CA GLN A 149 14.30 6.66 -3.93
C GLN A 149 14.28 7.89 -4.84
N HIS A 150 13.64 7.80 -6.01
CA HIS A 150 13.57 8.88 -6.99
C HIS A 150 12.20 9.55 -6.98
N SER A 151 11.13 8.77 -6.98
CA SER A 151 9.77 9.30 -7.11
C SER A 151 9.35 10.17 -5.92
N MET A 152 9.88 9.93 -4.71
CA MET A 152 9.63 10.79 -3.55
C MET A 152 10.38 12.12 -3.61
N GLU A 153 11.54 12.19 -4.25
CA GLU A 153 12.25 13.46 -4.44
C GLU A 153 11.48 14.39 -5.36
N ASP A 154 10.83 13.83 -6.38
CA ASP A 154 10.08 14.59 -7.38
C ASP A 154 8.67 14.98 -6.94
N GLN A 155 8.02 14.14 -6.16
CA GLN A 155 6.62 14.28 -5.78
C GLN A 155 6.40 13.83 -4.34
N MET A 156 6.38 14.75 -3.42
CA MET A 156 6.09 14.48 -2.00
C MET A 156 5.07 15.50 -1.47
N PRO A 157 4.16 15.10 -0.55
CA PRO A 157 3.30 16.07 0.12
C PRO A 157 4.10 17.03 1.00
N ASP A 158 3.63 18.27 1.14
CA ASP A 158 4.27 19.28 1.99
C ASP A 158 4.35 18.84 3.46
N LYS A 159 3.43 17.99 3.88
CA LYS A 159 3.34 17.49 5.25
C LYS A 159 2.73 16.10 5.31
N ILE A 160 3.35 15.23 6.08
CA ILE A 160 2.90 13.85 6.34
C ILE A 160 2.37 13.75 7.77
N ALA A 161 1.22 13.05 7.92
CA ALA A 161 0.56 12.80 9.21
C ALA A 161 1.11 11.56 9.93
#